data_ccab2610dee0167aac67522f5b9294af
#
_entry.id   ccab2610dee0167aac67522f5b9294af
#
_cell.length_a   1.000
_cell.length_b   1.000
_cell.length_c   1.000
_cell.angle_alpha   90.00
_cell.angle_beta   90.00
_cell.angle_gamma   90.00
#
_symmetry.space_group_name_H-M   'P 1'
#
loop_
_entity.id
_entity.type
_entity.pdbx_description
1 polymer ?
#
loop_
_entity_poly.entity_id
_entity_poly.type
_entity_poly.pdbx_seq_one_letter_code
_entity_poly.pdbx_strand_id
1 'polypeptide(L)'
;MVSAAVTRAPPTPAPRFAITDAAMKQLFGLRAMIALLLVGVSSAAGLLLGAHVDSVLIALVGGAAAVLLAAGTRGDEEEAAPPPVPAPTPPGNEPRIADAIEAIGEPVLIVGDNRVLAANMPARALLGGHVIGEDVRLAIRHPAAAERLVTALDGDGDASVHLVGLGTRDQRWEMRMRALPGGRRIVHLSDKTGAHATDKIRIDFVANASHELRTPLASLLGFIETLGDEAGDDPETRTRFLKVMHDEAVRMQRLVDDLMSLSRIEAEKYREPDQAVDLGAMIAALASEFVSTQGARGSEVVTRLDPVPAVKGDYPRLSQLLHNIVGNALKYGRAGTPVTIRLTRDGQMARLAVTDEGEGIPPEHLPRLTERFYRVDSGRSRALGGTGLGLSIVKHIVERHRGRMDIHSIPGTGTTVTILLPLDSAA
;
A
#
# COMPACT_ATOMS: atom_id res chain seq x y z
N MET A 1 -24.21 38.90 38.91
CA MET A 1 -25.15 37.95 39.54
C MET A 1 -25.63 37.04 38.44
N VAL A 2 -25.26 35.86 38.41
CA VAL A 2 -25.66 34.54 38.76
C VAL A 2 -24.56 33.59 38.31
N SER A 3 -23.94 32.97 39.31
CA SER A 3 -22.92 31.94 39.21
C SER A 3 -23.60 30.61 38.86
N ALA A 4 -23.14 29.90 37.82
CA ALA A 4 -23.53 28.52 37.54
C ALA A 4 -22.40 27.58 37.97
N ALA A 5 -22.62 26.87 39.07
CA ALA A 5 -21.74 25.85 39.62
C ALA A 5 -21.69 24.64 38.69
N VAL A 6 -20.47 24.26 38.23
CA VAL A 6 -20.20 23.01 37.56
C VAL A 6 -20.03 21.90 38.59
N THR A 7 -21.01 21.03 38.70
CA THR A 7 -20.97 19.84 39.55
C THR A 7 -20.11 18.76 38.85
N ARG A 8 -18.92 18.51 39.41
CA ARG A 8 -18.07 17.38 39.05
C ARG A 8 -18.68 16.06 39.54
N ALA A 9 -18.94 15.13 38.63
CA ALA A 9 -19.26 13.74 38.95
C ALA A 9 -18.04 13.02 39.56
N PRO A 10 -18.23 12.13 40.54
CA PRO A 10 -17.14 11.37 41.16
C PRO A 10 -16.57 10.32 40.20
N PRO A 11 -15.30 9.94 40.34
CA PRO A 11 -14.65 8.97 39.49
C PRO A 11 -15.19 7.56 39.77
N THR A 12 -15.51 6.85 38.72
CA THR A 12 -15.88 5.41 38.70
C THR A 12 -14.72 4.56 39.20
N PRO A 13 -14.91 3.63 40.17
CA PRO A 13 -13.84 2.77 40.63
C PRO A 13 -13.54 1.69 39.56
N ALA A 14 -12.24 1.43 39.38
CA ALA A 14 -11.73 0.38 38.52
C ALA A 14 -12.26 -1.01 38.93
N PRO A 15 -12.53 -1.94 38.01
CA PRO A 15 -13.00 -3.28 38.35
C PRO A 15 -11.87 -4.06 39.05
N ARG A 16 -12.05 -4.29 40.35
CA ARG A 16 -11.29 -5.29 41.09
C ARG A 16 -11.76 -6.68 40.62
N PHE A 17 -10.89 -7.41 39.98
CA PHE A 17 -11.07 -8.85 39.77
C PHE A 17 -11.02 -9.57 41.15
N ALA A 18 -12.13 -9.63 41.80
CA ALA A 18 -12.35 -10.59 42.90
C ALA A 18 -12.80 -11.88 42.25
N ILE A 19 -11.92 -12.87 42.16
CA ILE A 19 -12.31 -14.25 41.90
C ILE A 19 -13.16 -14.65 43.08
N THR A 20 -14.49 -14.71 42.91
CA THR A 20 -15.43 -15.05 43.95
C THR A 20 -15.31 -16.51 44.28
N ASP A 21 -15.37 -16.87 45.62
CA ASP A 21 -15.40 -18.22 46.18
C ASP A 21 -16.39 -19.19 45.50
N ALA A 22 -17.41 -18.66 44.85
CA ALA A 22 -18.37 -19.38 44.06
C ALA A 22 -17.78 -20.01 42.79
N ALA A 23 -16.85 -19.35 42.13
CA ALA A 23 -16.21 -19.88 40.91
C ALA A 23 -15.25 -21.03 41.22
N MET A 24 -14.65 -21.05 42.43
CA MET A 24 -13.74 -22.11 42.86
C MET A 24 -14.54 -23.37 43.32
N LYS A 25 -15.76 -23.21 43.79
CA LYS A 25 -16.66 -24.36 44.16
C LYS A 25 -17.28 -25.05 42.94
N GLN A 26 -17.43 -24.34 41.79
CA GLN A 26 -17.90 -24.91 40.53
C GLN A 26 -16.82 -25.69 39.76
N LEU A 27 -15.55 -25.38 39.97
CA LEU A 27 -14.42 -26.04 39.29
C LEU A 27 -14.08 -27.42 39.90
N PHE A 28 -14.46 -27.69 41.14
CA PHE A 28 -14.15 -28.96 41.85
C PHE A 28 -15.41 -29.60 42.43
N GLY A 29 -16.23 -30.20 41.58
CA GLY A 29 -17.29 -31.07 42.05
C GLY A 29 -16.72 -32.24 42.88
N LEU A 30 -17.48 -32.73 43.87
CA LEU A 30 -17.09 -33.81 44.81
C LEU A 30 -16.47 -35.03 44.08
N ARG A 31 -16.91 -35.29 42.85
CA ARG A 31 -16.39 -36.39 42.00
C ARG A 31 -14.96 -36.11 41.50
N ALA A 32 -14.62 -34.89 41.13
CA ALA A 32 -13.27 -34.53 40.73
C ALA A 32 -12.28 -34.58 41.90
N MET A 33 -12.73 -34.17 43.09
CA MET A 33 -11.94 -34.31 44.32
C MET A 33 -11.66 -35.78 44.65
N ILE A 34 -12.70 -36.66 44.55
CA ILE A 34 -12.51 -38.11 44.79
C ILE A 34 -11.56 -38.71 43.75
N ALA A 35 -11.67 -38.36 42.50
CA ALA A 35 -10.79 -38.83 41.43
C ALA A 35 -9.33 -38.42 41.64
N LEU A 36 -9.09 -37.15 42.01
CA LEU A 36 -7.74 -36.67 42.36
C LEU A 36 -7.15 -37.38 43.58
N LEU A 37 -7.94 -37.66 44.58
CA LEU A 37 -7.55 -38.42 45.78
C LEU A 37 -7.16 -39.86 45.42
N LEU A 38 -7.94 -40.53 44.55
CA LEU A 38 -7.62 -41.86 44.05
C LEU A 38 -6.30 -41.90 43.25
N VAL A 39 -6.05 -40.88 42.40
CA VAL A 39 -4.77 -40.77 41.67
C VAL A 39 -3.63 -40.60 42.64
N GLY A 40 -3.77 -39.78 43.67
CA GLY A 40 -2.76 -39.58 44.71
C GLY A 40 -2.47 -40.84 45.48
N VAL A 41 -3.51 -41.58 45.93
CA VAL A 41 -3.39 -42.86 46.69
C VAL A 41 -2.75 -43.94 45.82
N SER A 42 -3.10 -44.06 44.55
CA SER A 42 -2.52 -45.02 43.61
C SER A 42 -1.06 -44.74 43.38
N SER A 43 -0.66 -43.47 43.25
CA SER A 43 0.73 -43.05 43.06
C SER A 43 1.58 -43.32 44.33
N ALA A 44 1.00 -43.06 45.50
CA ALA A 44 1.66 -43.37 46.78
C ALA A 44 1.85 -44.89 46.99
N ALA A 45 0.83 -45.69 46.64
CA ALA A 45 0.95 -47.17 46.71
C ALA A 45 2.00 -47.70 45.71
N GLY A 46 2.13 -47.13 44.52
CA GLY A 46 3.19 -47.45 43.53
C GLY A 46 4.58 -47.22 44.10
N LEU A 47 4.79 -46.13 44.83
CA LEU A 47 6.08 -45.81 45.49
C LEU A 47 6.42 -46.81 46.59
N LEU A 48 5.42 -47.22 47.39
CA LEU A 48 5.59 -48.24 48.47
C LEU A 48 5.89 -49.65 47.94
N LEU A 49 5.48 -49.95 46.70
CA LEU A 49 5.70 -51.21 46.00
C LEU A 49 7.03 -51.22 45.20
N GLY A 50 7.88 -50.19 45.32
CA GLY A 50 9.18 -50.13 44.69
C GLY A 50 9.23 -49.66 43.24
N ALA A 51 8.18 -48.97 42.75
CA ALA A 51 8.21 -48.35 41.41
C ALA A 51 9.19 -47.20 41.36
N HIS A 52 9.83 -46.98 40.19
CA HIS A 52 10.74 -45.87 40.00
C HIS A 52 10.03 -44.53 40.17
N VAL A 53 10.63 -43.59 40.88
CA VAL A 53 10.09 -42.26 41.22
C VAL A 53 9.59 -41.52 39.98
N ASP A 54 10.34 -41.59 38.88
CA ASP A 54 9.98 -40.94 37.59
C ASP A 54 8.67 -41.49 37.02
N SER A 55 8.46 -42.80 37.07
CA SER A 55 7.22 -43.43 36.58
C SER A 55 5.99 -43.07 37.42
N VAL A 56 6.21 -42.92 38.72
CA VAL A 56 5.11 -42.49 39.65
C VAL A 56 4.76 -41.02 39.43
N LEU A 57 5.75 -40.18 39.16
CA LEU A 57 5.56 -38.76 38.91
C LEU A 57 4.84 -38.52 37.59
N ILE A 58 5.15 -39.28 36.55
CA ILE A 58 4.44 -39.26 35.26
C ILE A 58 2.97 -39.70 35.41
N ALA A 59 2.75 -40.77 36.17
CA ALA A 59 1.40 -41.27 36.43
C ALA A 59 0.56 -40.27 37.26
N LEU A 60 1.17 -39.62 38.25
CA LEU A 60 0.50 -38.59 39.06
C LEU A 60 0.14 -37.36 38.23
N VAL A 61 1.09 -36.82 37.44
CA VAL A 61 0.85 -35.62 36.61
C VAL A 61 -0.15 -35.94 35.50
N GLY A 62 0.01 -37.07 34.81
CA GLY A 62 -0.87 -37.49 33.72
C GLY A 62 -2.32 -37.80 34.23
N GLY A 63 -2.42 -38.45 35.36
CA GLY A 63 -3.71 -38.74 36.00
C GLY A 63 -4.42 -37.48 36.48
N ALA A 64 -3.69 -36.55 37.10
CA ALA A 64 -4.25 -35.28 37.55
C ALA A 64 -4.69 -34.41 36.34
N ALA A 65 -3.93 -34.36 35.29
CA ALA A 65 -4.26 -33.64 34.04
C ALA A 65 -5.52 -34.24 33.37
N ALA A 66 -5.63 -35.57 33.32
CA ALA A 66 -6.79 -36.25 32.76
C ALA A 66 -8.08 -35.96 33.56
N VAL A 67 -8.00 -35.96 34.90
CA VAL A 67 -9.11 -35.61 35.76
C VAL A 67 -9.57 -34.17 35.60
N LEU A 68 -8.61 -33.22 35.50
CA LEU A 68 -8.90 -31.80 35.28
C LEU A 68 -9.51 -31.54 33.89
N LEU A 69 -9.03 -32.23 32.85
CA LEU A 69 -9.63 -32.17 31.51
C LEU A 69 -11.06 -32.75 31.48
N ALA A 70 -11.28 -33.91 32.12
CA ALA A 70 -12.58 -34.53 32.18
C ALA A 70 -13.58 -33.73 33.05
N ALA A 71 -13.13 -33.04 34.07
CA ALA A 71 -13.96 -32.14 34.89
C ALA A 71 -14.31 -30.84 34.13
N GLY A 72 -13.42 -30.36 33.26
CA GLY A 72 -13.63 -29.14 32.46
C GLY A 72 -14.55 -29.34 31.24
N THR A 73 -14.79 -30.60 30.81
CA THR A 73 -15.64 -30.92 29.64
C THR A 73 -17.08 -31.32 29.98
N ARG A 74 -17.39 -31.53 31.25
CA ARG A 74 -18.74 -31.74 31.73
C ARG A 74 -19.18 -30.51 32.55
N GLY A 75 -19.53 -29.44 31.87
CA GLY A 75 -20.56 -28.59 32.41
C GLY A 75 -21.81 -29.47 32.62
N ASP A 76 -22.26 -29.60 33.86
CA ASP A 76 -23.58 -30.12 34.14
C ASP A 76 -24.56 -29.33 33.27
N GLU A 77 -25.13 -29.97 32.25
CA GLU A 77 -26.41 -29.55 31.71
C GLU A 77 -27.40 -29.70 32.84
N GLU A 78 -27.39 -28.79 33.81
CA GLU A 78 -28.55 -28.42 34.55
C GLU A 78 -29.56 -28.02 33.47
N GLU A 79 -30.57 -28.84 33.26
CA GLU A 79 -31.68 -28.60 32.36
C GLU A 79 -32.32 -27.29 32.81
N ALA A 80 -31.64 -26.20 32.38
CA ALA A 80 -32.18 -24.86 32.53
C ALA A 80 -33.51 -24.90 31.79
N ALA A 81 -34.57 -24.66 32.54
CA ALA A 81 -35.90 -24.48 31.95
C ALA A 81 -35.71 -23.61 30.70
N PRO A 82 -36.23 -24.05 29.52
CA PRO A 82 -35.96 -23.35 28.28
C PRO A 82 -36.23 -21.87 28.54
N PRO A 83 -35.28 -20.97 28.15
CA PRO A 83 -35.49 -19.56 28.36
C PRO A 83 -36.87 -19.23 27.81
N PRO A 84 -37.68 -18.40 28.48
CA PRO A 84 -39.03 -18.11 28.02
C PRO A 84 -38.90 -17.77 26.54
N VAL A 85 -39.55 -18.58 25.69
CA VAL A 85 -39.54 -18.35 24.23
C VAL A 85 -39.94 -16.90 24.09
N PRO A 86 -39.06 -16.02 23.56
CA PRO A 86 -39.42 -14.63 23.43
C PRO A 86 -40.75 -14.61 22.70
N ALA A 87 -41.75 -13.97 23.30
CA ALA A 87 -43.07 -13.86 22.69
C ALA A 87 -42.86 -13.49 21.24
N PRO A 88 -43.53 -14.14 20.27
CA PRO A 88 -43.27 -13.87 18.85
C PRO A 88 -43.34 -12.37 18.66
N THR A 89 -42.18 -11.80 18.32
CA THR A 89 -42.06 -10.38 17.99
C THR A 89 -43.15 -10.14 16.94
N PRO A 90 -44.01 -9.15 17.11
CA PRO A 90 -45.05 -8.91 16.14
C PRO A 90 -44.40 -8.80 14.75
N PRO A 91 -44.95 -9.44 13.70
CA PRO A 91 -44.34 -9.51 12.39
C PRO A 91 -44.34 -8.11 11.80
N GLY A 92 -43.28 -7.36 12.08
CA GLY A 92 -43.16 -5.95 11.68
C GLY A 92 -41.77 -5.39 11.75
N ASN A 93 -40.83 -6.00 12.45
CA ASN A 93 -39.51 -5.39 12.68
C ASN A 93 -38.32 -6.33 12.46
N GLU A 94 -38.46 -7.41 11.70
CA GLU A 94 -37.30 -8.07 11.13
C GLU A 94 -36.75 -7.14 10.03
N PRO A 95 -35.50 -6.72 10.11
CA PRO A 95 -34.89 -5.94 9.04
C PRO A 95 -35.04 -6.76 7.76
N ARG A 96 -35.83 -6.25 6.82
CA ARG A 96 -35.98 -6.92 5.53
C ARG A 96 -34.56 -7.07 4.95
N ILE A 97 -34.26 -8.18 4.30
CA ILE A 97 -32.97 -8.39 3.64
C ILE A 97 -32.59 -7.16 2.79
N ALA A 98 -33.58 -6.51 2.20
CA ALA A 98 -33.43 -5.25 1.47
C ALA A 98 -32.82 -4.13 2.33
N ASP A 99 -33.23 -4.00 3.59
CA ASP A 99 -32.71 -2.96 4.49
C ASP A 99 -31.25 -3.29 4.92
N ALA A 100 -30.96 -4.57 5.08
CA ALA A 100 -29.60 -5.02 5.42
C ALA A 100 -28.61 -4.78 4.28
N ILE A 101 -28.98 -5.03 3.03
CA ILE A 101 -28.10 -4.78 1.89
C ILE A 101 -27.92 -3.28 1.61
N GLU A 102 -28.88 -2.43 1.98
CA GLU A 102 -28.80 -0.97 1.78
C GLU A 102 -27.68 -0.34 2.62
N ALA A 103 -27.30 -0.96 3.75
CA ALA A 103 -26.18 -0.53 4.59
C ALA A 103 -24.80 -0.87 3.98
N ILE A 104 -24.74 -1.64 2.90
CA ILE A 104 -23.49 -2.04 2.24
C ILE A 104 -23.12 -0.99 1.20
N GLY A 105 -21.90 -0.43 1.33
CA GLY A 105 -21.40 0.62 0.42
C GLY A 105 -20.98 0.12 -0.97
N GLU A 106 -20.87 -1.20 -1.18
CA GLU A 106 -20.60 -1.82 -2.49
C GLU A 106 -21.91 -2.28 -3.15
N PRO A 107 -21.98 -2.38 -4.50
CA PRO A 107 -23.16 -2.85 -5.21
C PRO A 107 -23.53 -4.28 -4.85
N VAL A 108 -24.75 -4.47 -4.35
CA VAL A 108 -25.32 -5.78 -3.96
C VAL A 108 -26.71 -5.95 -4.55
N LEU A 109 -26.95 -7.15 -5.11
CA LEU A 109 -28.23 -7.58 -5.62
C LEU A 109 -28.69 -8.87 -4.91
N ILE A 110 -29.97 -8.99 -4.67
CA ILE A 110 -30.63 -10.25 -4.33
C ILE A 110 -31.34 -10.76 -5.58
N VAL A 111 -31.03 -11.98 -5.96
CA VAL A 111 -31.57 -12.62 -7.16
C VAL A 111 -32.37 -13.86 -6.75
N GLY A 112 -33.55 -14.05 -7.33
CA GLY A 112 -34.36 -15.26 -7.21
C GLY A 112 -35.09 -15.51 -8.53
N ASP A 113 -35.20 -16.75 -8.96
CA ASP A 113 -35.84 -17.14 -10.23
C ASP A 113 -35.30 -16.35 -11.45
N ASN A 114 -33.97 -16.13 -11.49
CA ASN A 114 -33.26 -15.33 -12.49
C ASN A 114 -33.62 -13.84 -12.55
N ARG A 115 -34.40 -13.34 -11.59
CA ARG A 115 -34.80 -11.92 -11.53
C ARG A 115 -34.15 -11.24 -10.34
N VAL A 116 -33.88 -9.96 -10.50
CA VAL A 116 -33.41 -9.11 -9.41
C VAL A 116 -34.58 -8.79 -8.48
N LEU A 117 -34.55 -9.34 -7.26
CA LEU A 117 -35.58 -9.11 -6.25
C LEU A 117 -35.33 -7.83 -5.45
N ALA A 118 -34.06 -7.50 -5.19
CA ALA A 118 -33.64 -6.28 -4.51
C ALA A 118 -32.27 -5.85 -5.01
N ALA A 119 -32.03 -4.55 -4.94
CA ALA A 119 -30.75 -3.94 -5.28
C ALA A 119 -30.54 -2.74 -4.36
N ASN A 120 -29.36 -2.64 -3.74
CA ASN A 120 -29.02 -1.48 -2.91
C ASN A 120 -28.72 -0.23 -3.74
N MET A 121 -28.59 0.93 -3.08
CA MET A 121 -28.34 2.21 -3.75
C MET A 121 -27.10 2.17 -4.67
N PRO A 122 -25.93 1.64 -4.26
CA PRO A 122 -24.78 1.52 -5.15
C PRO A 122 -25.03 0.66 -6.38
N ALA A 123 -25.77 -0.46 -6.24
CA ALA A 123 -26.11 -1.31 -7.38
C ALA A 123 -27.05 -0.60 -8.36
N ARG A 124 -28.04 0.14 -7.86
CA ARG A 124 -28.94 0.96 -8.71
C ARG A 124 -28.21 2.10 -9.40
N ALA A 125 -27.21 2.69 -8.72
CA ALA A 125 -26.35 3.73 -9.32
C ALA A 125 -25.49 3.18 -10.47
N LEU A 126 -24.94 1.97 -10.30
CA LEU A 126 -24.07 1.33 -11.29
C LEU A 126 -24.84 0.77 -12.49
N LEU A 127 -25.95 0.06 -12.22
CA LEU A 127 -26.68 -0.72 -13.23
C LEU A 127 -27.96 -0.03 -13.73
N GLY A 128 -28.42 1.00 -13.06
CA GLY A 128 -29.65 1.73 -13.33
C GLY A 128 -30.79 1.35 -12.37
N GLY A 129 -31.68 2.29 -12.09
CA GLY A 129 -32.82 2.09 -11.18
C GLY A 129 -33.87 1.06 -11.65
N HIS A 130 -33.88 0.74 -12.95
CA HIS A 130 -34.81 -0.18 -13.59
C HIS A 130 -34.47 -1.67 -13.34
N VAL A 131 -33.33 -1.97 -12.76
CA VAL A 131 -32.83 -3.37 -12.63
C VAL A 131 -33.72 -4.25 -11.72
N ILE A 132 -34.50 -3.67 -10.81
CA ILE A 132 -35.39 -4.43 -9.93
C ILE A 132 -36.54 -5.05 -10.75
N GLY A 133 -36.71 -6.36 -10.65
CA GLY A 133 -37.68 -7.13 -11.43
C GLY A 133 -37.18 -7.60 -12.79
N GLU A 134 -36.06 -7.06 -13.28
CA GLU A 134 -35.43 -7.48 -14.55
C GLU A 134 -34.74 -8.84 -14.43
N ASP A 135 -34.56 -9.52 -15.57
CA ASP A 135 -33.68 -10.69 -15.65
C ASP A 135 -32.26 -10.25 -15.30
N VAL A 136 -31.61 -10.95 -14.40
CA VAL A 136 -30.28 -10.59 -13.89
C VAL A 136 -29.22 -10.50 -14.99
N ARG A 137 -29.37 -11.24 -16.09
CA ARG A 137 -28.46 -11.20 -17.25
C ARG A 137 -28.62 -9.91 -18.04
N LEU A 138 -29.85 -9.33 -18.04
CA LEU A 138 -30.15 -8.04 -18.66
C LEU A 138 -29.77 -6.89 -17.72
N ALA A 139 -29.85 -7.10 -16.41
CA ALA A 139 -29.42 -6.15 -15.41
C ALA A 139 -27.89 -5.98 -15.43
N ILE A 140 -27.13 -7.10 -15.47
CA ILE A 140 -25.68 -7.10 -15.58
C ILE A 140 -25.32 -7.42 -17.04
N ARG A 141 -25.32 -6.42 -17.89
CA ARG A 141 -25.08 -6.55 -19.35
C ARG A 141 -23.61 -6.84 -19.67
N HIS A 142 -23.13 -8.00 -19.22
CA HIS A 142 -21.74 -8.42 -19.43
C HIS A 142 -21.70 -9.92 -19.80
N PRO A 143 -21.04 -10.33 -20.92
CA PRO A 143 -21.04 -11.70 -21.39
C PRO A 143 -20.55 -12.71 -20.34
N ALA A 144 -19.42 -12.44 -19.68
CA ALA A 144 -18.87 -13.30 -18.65
C ALA A 144 -19.77 -13.41 -17.41
N ALA A 145 -20.53 -12.35 -17.07
CA ALA A 145 -21.52 -12.41 -16.01
C ALA A 145 -22.70 -13.29 -16.40
N ALA A 146 -23.21 -13.14 -17.64
CA ALA A 146 -24.34 -13.92 -18.15
C ALA A 146 -24.01 -15.42 -18.17
N GLU A 147 -22.84 -15.80 -18.67
CA GLU A 147 -22.38 -17.19 -18.68
C GLU A 147 -22.29 -17.75 -17.26
N ARG A 148 -21.70 -17.01 -16.34
CA ARG A 148 -21.55 -17.45 -14.94
C ARG A 148 -22.87 -17.53 -14.19
N LEU A 149 -23.78 -16.61 -14.45
CA LEU A 149 -25.13 -16.62 -13.87
C LEU A 149 -25.90 -17.87 -14.30
N VAL A 150 -25.76 -18.34 -15.54
CA VAL A 150 -26.38 -19.57 -16.02
C VAL A 150 -25.75 -20.80 -15.35
N THR A 151 -24.41 -20.88 -15.37
CA THR A 151 -23.68 -22.05 -14.80
C THR A 151 -23.87 -22.19 -13.28
N ALA A 152 -24.01 -21.09 -12.58
CA ALA A 152 -24.25 -21.11 -11.14
C ALA A 152 -25.67 -21.56 -10.74
N LEU A 153 -26.59 -21.64 -11.71
CA LEU A 153 -27.95 -22.18 -11.47
C LEU A 153 -27.93 -23.69 -11.15
N ASP A 154 -26.92 -24.42 -11.65
CA ASP A 154 -26.81 -25.85 -11.54
C ASP A 154 -25.94 -26.34 -10.36
N GLY A 155 -25.36 -25.43 -9.58
CA GLY A 155 -24.43 -25.77 -8.49
C GLY A 155 -24.56 -24.90 -7.23
N ASP A 156 -24.33 -25.54 -6.09
CA ASP A 156 -24.43 -24.94 -4.74
C ASP A 156 -23.14 -24.18 -4.32
N GLY A 157 -22.28 -23.84 -5.29
CA GLY A 157 -20.95 -23.30 -5.04
C GLY A 157 -20.85 -21.77 -5.11
N ASP A 158 -19.97 -21.21 -4.27
CA ASP A 158 -19.45 -19.84 -4.41
C ASP A 158 -18.84 -19.65 -5.80
N ALA A 159 -19.29 -18.66 -6.53
CA ALA A 159 -18.80 -18.36 -7.86
C ALA A 159 -18.25 -16.93 -7.90
N SER A 160 -17.04 -16.76 -8.47
CA SER A 160 -16.51 -15.44 -8.76
C SER A 160 -16.16 -15.32 -10.23
N VAL A 161 -16.31 -14.10 -10.78
CA VAL A 161 -15.91 -13.78 -12.15
C VAL A 161 -15.44 -12.33 -12.24
N HIS A 162 -14.42 -12.10 -13.06
CA HIS A 162 -13.92 -10.77 -13.34
C HIS A 162 -14.66 -10.16 -14.55
N LEU A 163 -15.17 -8.94 -14.35
CA LEU A 163 -15.90 -8.19 -15.36
C LEU A 163 -15.07 -6.96 -15.77
N VAL A 164 -14.94 -6.73 -17.06
CA VAL A 164 -14.22 -5.58 -17.61
C VAL A 164 -15.20 -4.73 -18.42
N GLY A 165 -15.28 -3.43 -18.09
CA GLY A 165 -16.16 -2.50 -18.83
C GLY A 165 -17.58 -2.44 -18.29
N LEU A 166 -17.85 -2.92 -17.08
CA LEU A 166 -19.12 -2.68 -16.41
C LEU A 166 -19.11 -1.24 -15.84
N GLY A 167 -20.03 -0.40 -16.26
CA GLY A 167 -20.04 1.02 -15.96
C GLY A 167 -19.24 1.82 -16.99
N THR A 168 -17.93 1.92 -16.90
CA THR A 168 -17.04 2.53 -17.89
C THR A 168 -16.08 1.50 -18.49
N ARG A 169 -15.48 1.81 -19.67
CA ARG A 169 -14.60 0.87 -20.41
C ARG A 169 -13.41 0.34 -19.60
N ASP A 170 -12.89 1.15 -18.70
CA ASP A 170 -11.66 0.83 -17.96
C ASP A 170 -11.95 0.25 -16.57
N GLN A 171 -13.21 0.25 -16.13
CA GLN A 171 -13.57 -0.30 -14.82
C GLN A 171 -13.47 -1.82 -14.82
N ARG A 172 -12.95 -2.33 -13.71
CA ARG A 172 -12.79 -3.76 -13.45
C ARG A 172 -13.50 -4.13 -12.17
N TRP A 173 -14.44 -5.06 -12.30
CA TRP A 173 -15.27 -5.52 -11.21
C TRP A 173 -15.03 -6.99 -10.95
N GLU A 174 -15.09 -7.40 -9.71
CA GLU A 174 -15.20 -8.79 -9.31
C GLU A 174 -16.65 -9.03 -8.89
N MET A 175 -17.36 -9.89 -9.63
CA MET A 175 -18.68 -10.35 -9.27
C MET A 175 -18.58 -11.65 -8.48
N ARG A 176 -19.10 -11.66 -7.26
CA ARG A 176 -19.20 -12.85 -6.42
C ARG A 176 -20.67 -13.21 -6.20
N MET A 177 -20.95 -14.51 -6.27
CA MET A 177 -22.30 -15.02 -6.04
C MET A 177 -22.27 -16.05 -4.91
N ARG A 178 -23.27 -15.98 -4.02
CA ARG A 178 -23.49 -16.94 -2.95
C ARG A 178 -24.95 -17.32 -2.86
N ALA A 179 -25.20 -18.60 -2.61
CA ALA A 179 -26.55 -19.10 -2.36
C ALA A 179 -27.09 -18.57 -1.03
N LEU A 180 -28.39 -18.27 -1.02
CA LEU A 180 -29.19 -17.93 0.16
C LEU A 180 -30.31 -18.94 0.33
N PRO A 181 -30.86 -19.12 1.55
CA PRO A 181 -32.01 -19.97 1.76
C PRO A 181 -33.20 -19.58 0.87
N GLY A 182 -33.97 -20.58 0.43
CA GLY A 182 -35.16 -20.39 -0.40
C GLY A 182 -34.87 -20.13 -1.87
N GLY A 183 -33.79 -20.69 -2.44
CA GLY A 183 -33.47 -20.60 -3.86
C GLY A 183 -32.99 -19.21 -4.31
N ARG A 184 -32.72 -18.32 -3.37
CA ARG A 184 -32.21 -16.97 -3.62
C ARG A 184 -30.69 -16.96 -3.65
N ARG A 185 -30.13 -15.91 -4.25
CA ARG A 185 -28.69 -15.67 -4.30
C ARG A 185 -28.37 -14.22 -4.03
N ILE A 186 -27.26 -13.99 -3.39
CA ILE A 186 -26.64 -12.66 -3.29
C ILE A 186 -25.59 -12.53 -4.36
N VAL A 187 -25.65 -11.45 -5.12
CA VAL A 187 -24.64 -11.05 -6.12
C VAL A 187 -23.99 -9.78 -5.60
N HIS A 188 -22.70 -9.84 -5.36
CA HIS A 188 -21.89 -8.73 -4.87
C HIS A 188 -20.88 -8.32 -5.95
N LEU A 189 -20.81 -7.04 -6.24
CA LEU A 189 -19.85 -6.46 -7.19
C LEU A 189 -18.84 -5.61 -6.42
N SER A 190 -17.56 -5.98 -6.48
CA SER A 190 -16.47 -5.23 -5.87
C SER A 190 -15.64 -4.54 -6.94
N ASP A 191 -15.44 -3.23 -6.83
CA ASP A 191 -14.60 -2.48 -7.75
C ASP A 191 -13.12 -2.82 -7.50
N LYS A 192 -12.47 -3.42 -8.48
CA LYS A 192 -11.05 -3.79 -8.48
C LYS A 192 -10.19 -2.89 -9.38
N THR A 193 -10.76 -1.82 -9.91
CA THR A 193 -10.08 -0.93 -10.85
C THR A 193 -8.77 -0.39 -10.26
N GLY A 194 -8.84 0.14 -9.03
CA GLY A 194 -7.65 0.67 -8.35
C GLY A 194 -6.60 -0.39 -8.02
N ALA A 195 -7.03 -1.56 -7.52
CA ALA A 195 -6.12 -2.68 -7.23
C ALA A 195 -5.43 -3.16 -8.50
N HIS A 196 -6.21 -3.38 -9.57
CA HIS A 196 -5.68 -3.83 -10.87
C HIS A 196 -4.73 -2.79 -11.50
N ALA A 197 -5.04 -1.49 -11.38
CA ALA A 197 -4.15 -0.43 -11.86
C ALA A 197 -2.81 -0.47 -11.11
N THR A 198 -2.84 -0.69 -9.79
CA THR A 198 -1.63 -0.83 -8.97
C THR A 198 -0.80 -2.06 -9.37
N ASP A 199 -1.44 -3.22 -9.56
CA ASP A 199 -0.77 -4.44 -10.00
C ASP A 199 -0.16 -4.28 -11.39
N LYS A 200 -0.88 -3.65 -12.31
CA LYS A 200 -0.38 -3.35 -13.66
C LYS A 200 0.86 -2.46 -13.61
N ILE A 201 0.82 -1.38 -12.83
CA ILE A 201 1.96 -0.48 -12.64
C ILE A 201 3.17 -1.27 -12.11
N ARG A 202 2.97 -2.23 -11.21
CA ARG A 202 4.04 -3.07 -10.67
C ARG A 202 4.62 -4.03 -11.70
N ILE A 203 3.76 -4.67 -12.51
CA ILE A 203 4.19 -5.57 -13.60
C ILE A 203 4.96 -4.78 -14.66
N ASP A 204 4.42 -3.64 -15.11
CA ASP A 204 5.06 -2.77 -16.10
C ASP A 204 6.41 -2.25 -15.57
N PHE A 205 6.51 -1.95 -14.27
CA PHE A 205 7.76 -1.55 -13.62
C PHE A 205 8.84 -2.64 -13.71
N VAL A 206 8.52 -3.90 -13.38
CA VAL A 206 9.47 -5.01 -13.44
C VAL A 206 9.88 -5.30 -14.90
N ALA A 207 8.92 -5.26 -15.83
CA ALA A 207 9.18 -5.48 -17.25
C ALA A 207 10.12 -4.39 -17.80
N ASN A 208 9.83 -3.12 -17.54
CA ASN A 208 10.64 -1.99 -18.00
C ASN A 208 12.04 -1.98 -17.35
N ALA A 209 12.15 -2.29 -16.05
CA ALA A 209 13.44 -2.43 -15.37
C ALA A 209 14.30 -3.52 -16.03
N SER A 210 13.69 -4.67 -16.34
CA SER A 210 14.37 -5.77 -17.03
C SER A 210 14.85 -5.38 -18.43
N HIS A 211 14.05 -4.64 -19.17
CA HIS A 211 14.43 -4.14 -20.51
C HIS A 211 15.56 -3.09 -20.43
N GLU A 212 15.46 -2.12 -19.49
CA GLU A 212 16.49 -1.07 -19.33
C GLU A 212 17.81 -1.60 -18.76
N LEU A 213 17.82 -2.78 -18.12
CA LEU A 213 19.04 -3.48 -17.70
C LEU A 213 19.61 -4.39 -18.79
N ARG A 214 18.76 -5.03 -19.59
CA ARG A 214 19.20 -5.98 -20.62
C ARG A 214 19.97 -5.30 -21.76
N THR A 215 19.50 -4.13 -22.19
CA THR A 215 20.13 -3.38 -23.31
C THR A 215 21.60 -3.03 -23.05
N PRO A 216 21.96 -2.34 -21.92
CA PRO A 216 23.34 -2.03 -21.61
C PRO A 216 24.20 -3.30 -21.39
N LEU A 217 23.63 -4.33 -20.77
CA LEU A 217 24.33 -5.58 -20.55
C LEU A 217 24.72 -6.26 -21.88
N ALA A 218 23.79 -6.28 -22.86
CA ALA A 218 24.10 -6.79 -24.20
C ALA A 218 25.20 -5.98 -24.90
N SER A 219 25.17 -4.64 -24.75
CA SER A 219 26.20 -3.77 -25.29
C SER A 219 27.58 -4.05 -24.66
N LEU A 220 27.62 -4.22 -23.31
CA LEU A 220 28.86 -4.56 -22.60
C LEU A 220 29.44 -5.89 -23.08
N LEU A 221 28.59 -6.93 -23.23
CA LEU A 221 29.00 -8.23 -23.74
C LEU A 221 29.58 -8.13 -25.17
N GLY A 222 28.90 -7.39 -26.07
CA GLY A 222 29.41 -7.17 -27.44
C GLY A 222 30.75 -6.44 -27.48
N PHE A 223 30.96 -5.44 -26.60
CA PHE A 223 32.27 -4.76 -26.51
C PHE A 223 33.35 -5.69 -25.94
N ILE A 224 33.01 -6.56 -24.97
CA ILE A 224 33.97 -7.55 -24.44
C ILE A 224 34.37 -8.55 -25.53
N GLU A 225 33.41 -9.07 -26.30
CA GLU A 225 33.67 -9.96 -27.44
C GLU A 225 34.55 -9.28 -28.47
N THR A 226 34.23 -8.04 -28.88
CA THR A 226 35.01 -7.27 -29.84
C THR A 226 36.45 -6.99 -29.35
N LEU A 227 36.62 -6.75 -28.05
CA LEU A 227 37.96 -6.55 -27.46
C LEU A 227 38.75 -7.84 -27.31
N GLY A 228 38.05 -9.00 -27.33
CA GLY A 228 38.69 -10.32 -27.37
C GLY A 228 39.25 -10.71 -28.74
N ASP A 229 38.83 -10.03 -29.80
CA ASP A 229 39.29 -10.23 -31.18
C ASP A 229 40.42 -9.27 -31.56
N GLU A 230 40.89 -9.31 -32.83
CA GLU A 230 41.97 -8.46 -33.38
C GLU A 230 41.72 -6.93 -33.16
N ALA A 231 40.47 -6.50 -33.03
CA ALA A 231 40.12 -5.11 -32.73
C ALA A 231 40.63 -4.64 -31.34
N GLY A 232 40.86 -5.59 -30.42
CA GLY A 232 41.40 -5.32 -29.09
C GLY A 232 42.92 -5.04 -29.09
N ASP A 233 43.64 -5.35 -30.18
CA ASP A 233 45.05 -5.08 -30.31
C ASP A 233 45.34 -3.63 -30.61
N ASP A 234 44.36 -2.90 -31.22
CA ASP A 234 44.48 -1.46 -31.46
C ASP A 234 44.26 -0.66 -30.15
N PRO A 235 45.30 0.10 -29.68
CA PRO A 235 45.23 0.84 -28.42
C PRO A 235 44.17 1.92 -28.38
N GLU A 236 43.86 2.55 -29.53
CA GLU A 236 42.86 3.62 -29.61
C GLU A 236 41.44 3.03 -29.49
N THR A 237 41.15 1.98 -30.23
CA THR A 237 39.88 1.25 -30.18
C THR A 237 39.66 0.67 -28.81
N ARG A 238 40.68 0.03 -28.21
CA ARG A 238 40.61 -0.51 -26.85
C ARG A 238 40.26 0.56 -25.81
N THR A 239 40.97 1.71 -25.85
CA THR A 239 40.73 2.82 -24.91
C THR A 239 39.32 3.38 -25.07
N ARG A 240 38.84 3.56 -26.30
CA ARG A 240 37.47 4.00 -26.60
C ARG A 240 36.42 3.04 -26.09
N PHE A 241 36.58 1.75 -26.35
CA PHE A 241 35.58 0.75 -25.91
C PHE A 241 35.56 0.58 -24.39
N LEU A 242 36.71 0.57 -23.72
CA LEU A 242 36.80 0.54 -22.27
C LEU A 242 36.09 1.75 -21.64
N LYS A 243 36.22 2.94 -22.24
CA LYS A 243 35.50 4.14 -21.79
C LYS A 243 33.98 3.96 -21.93
N VAL A 244 33.49 3.50 -23.08
CA VAL A 244 32.07 3.28 -23.33
C VAL A 244 31.52 2.23 -22.36
N MET A 245 32.27 1.15 -22.15
CA MET A 245 31.88 0.10 -21.17
C MET A 245 31.80 0.65 -19.74
N HIS A 246 32.77 1.48 -19.34
CA HIS A 246 32.74 2.11 -18.03
C HIS A 246 31.53 3.03 -17.86
N ASP A 247 31.25 3.88 -18.87
CA ASP A 247 30.12 4.81 -18.84
C ASP A 247 28.78 4.05 -18.76
N GLU A 248 28.66 2.92 -19.47
CA GLU A 248 27.47 2.08 -19.43
C GLU A 248 27.33 1.32 -18.11
N ALA A 249 28.43 0.84 -17.51
CA ALA A 249 28.41 0.21 -16.19
C ALA A 249 27.98 1.21 -15.10
N VAL A 250 28.50 2.44 -15.12
CA VAL A 250 28.09 3.52 -14.22
C VAL A 250 26.62 3.87 -14.39
N ARG A 251 26.12 3.86 -15.63
CA ARG A 251 24.70 4.06 -15.91
C ARG A 251 23.84 2.94 -15.34
N MET A 252 24.24 1.67 -15.50
CA MET A 252 23.55 0.54 -14.90
C MET A 252 23.52 0.64 -13.36
N GLN A 253 24.63 1.01 -12.74
CA GLN A 253 24.70 1.22 -11.31
C GLN A 253 23.67 2.27 -10.85
N ARG A 254 23.61 3.45 -11.50
CA ARG A 254 22.61 4.48 -11.20
C ARG A 254 21.18 3.96 -11.35
N LEU A 255 20.90 3.16 -12.38
CA LEU A 255 19.59 2.57 -12.59
C LEU A 255 19.21 1.64 -11.44
N VAL A 256 20.13 0.79 -10.97
CA VAL A 256 19.90 -0.10 -9.82
C VAL A 256 19.66 0.72 -8.54
N ASP A 257 20.46 1.76 -8.31
CA ASP A 257 20.31 2.64 -7.14
C ASP A 257 18.96 3.37 -7.15
N ASP A 258 18.50 3.85 -8.31
CA ASP A 258 17.18 4.46 -8.49
C ASP A 258 16.05 3.46 -8.22
N LEU A 259 16.16 2.21 -8.72
CA LEU A 259 15.19 1.14 -8.48
C LEU A 259 15.10 0.79 -6.99
N MET A 260 16.25 0.64 -6.32
CA MET A 260 16.31 0.35 -4.89
C MET A 260 15.76 1.51 -4.05
N SER A 261 16.07 2.75 -4.46
CA SER A 261 15.52 3.94 -3.80
C SER A 261 14.00 4.00 -3.92
N LEU A 262 13.46 3.80 -5.12
CA LEU A 262 12.01 3.81 -5.36
C LEU A 262 11.33 2.71 -4.54
N SER A 263 11.89 1.49 -4.53
CA SER A 263 11.37 0.37 -3.74
C SER A 263 11.31 0.69 -2.23
N ARG A 264 12.36 1.33 -1.68
CA ARG A 264 12.38 1.76 -0.26
C ARG A 264 11.35 2.85 0.02
N ILE A 265 11.22 3.85 -0.85
CA ILE A 265 10.25 4.94 -0.68
C ILE A 265 8.82 4.38 -0.69
N GLU A 266 8.52 3.42 -1.57
CA GLU A 266 7.22 2.75 -1.62
C GLU A 266 6.93 1.92 -0.37
N ALA A 267 7.91 1.19 0.15
CA ALA A 267 7.78 0.42 1.39
C ALA A 267 7.50 1.32 2.60
N GLU A 268 8.06 2.53 2.61
CA GLU A 268 7.93 3.51 3.68
C GLU A 268 6.82 4.54 3.46
N LYS A 269 5.97 4.36 2.47
CA LYS A 269 4.94 5.34 2.03
C LYS A 269 4.07 5.87 3.18
N TYR A 270 3.79 5.03 4.18
CA TYR A 270 2.92 5.37 5.31
C TYR A 270 3.66 5.89 6.55
N ARG A 271 5.01 5.90 6.52
CA ARG A 271 5.81 6.44 7.61
C ARG A 271 6.09 7.91 7.36
N GLU A 272 5.49 8.78 8.15
CA GLU A 272 5.71 10.21 8.04
C GLU A 272 7.11 10.59 8.50
N PRO A 273 7.80 11.50 7.77
CA PRO A 273 9.05 12.09 8.25
C PRO A 273 8.80 12.96 9.49
N ASP A 274 9.71 12.92 10.45
CA ASP A 274 9.58 13.59 11.74
C ASP A 274 10.73 14.53 12.08
N GLN A 275 11.78 14.60 11.24
CA GLN A 275 12.95 15.45 11.50
C GLN A 275 12.72 16.87 10.98
N ALA A 276 13.16 17.86 11.74
CA ALA A 276 13.19 19.24 11.29
C ALA A 276 14.36 19.42 10.31
N VAL A 277 14.09 19.83 9.07
CA VAL A 277 15.08 20.04 8.02
C VAL A 277 15.09 21.48 7.55
N ASP A 278 16.26 22.11 7.63
CA ASP A 278 16.53 23.43 7.04
C ASP A 278 16.80 23.28 5.55
N LEU A 279 15.81 23.66 4.74
CA LEU A 279 15.94 23.60 3.27
C LEU A 279 16.95 24.61 2.73
N GLY A 280 17.10 25.76 3.37
CA GLY A 280 18.06 26.80 2.95
C GLY A 280 19.50 26.30 3.06
N ALA A 281 19.84 25.75 4.23
CA ALA A 281 21.16 25.15 4.46
C ALA A 281 21.43 23.95 3.50
N MET A 282 20.41 23.10 3.29
CA MET A 282 20.51 21.95 2.37
C MET A 282 20.77 22.40 0.93
N ILE A 283 20.06 23.41 0.42
CA ILE A 283 20.24 23.92 -0.93
C ILE A 283 21.61 24.57 -1.09
N ALA A 284 22.09 25.31 -0.09
CA ALA A 284 23.42 25.92 -0.14
C ALA A 284 24.53 24.85 -0.19
N ALA A 285 24.42 23.81 0.61
CA ALA A 285 25.36 22.68 0.58
C ALA A 285 25.38 21.97 -0.77
N LEU A 286 24.19 21.68 -1.32
CA LEU A 286 24.04 21.07 -2.64
C LEU A 286 24.62 21.93 -3.76
N ALA A 287 24.38 23.24 -3.78
CA ALA A 287 24.95 24.13 -4.77
C ALA A 287 26.50 24.11 -4.75
N SER A 288 27.08 24.09 -3.54
CA SER A 288 28.53 23.98 -3.36
C SER A 288 29.07 22.64 -3.87
N GLU A 289 28.34 21.55 -3.65
CA GLU A 289 28.69 20.22 -4.16
C GLU A 289 28.67 20.19 -5.69
N PHE A 290 27.65 20.76 -6.36
CA PHE A 290 27.61 20.84 -7.82
C PHE A 290 28.76 21.62 -8.39
N VAL A 291 29.16 22.76 -7.79
CA VAL A 291 30.32 23.51 -8.19
C VAL A 291 31.58 22.65 -8.13
N SER A 292 31.79 21.90 -7.07
CA SER A 292 32.98 21.06 -6.89
C SER A 292 33.01 19.82 -7.80
N THR A 293 31.88 19.24 -8.12
CA THR A 293 31.80 17.98 -8.88
C THR A 293 31.60 18.15 -10.37
N GLN A 294 30.90 19.21 -10.81
CA GLN A 294 30.58 19.45 -12.21
C GLN A 294 31.29 20.66 -12.81
N GLY A 295 32.18 21.30 -12.07
CA GLY A 295 33.04 22.41 -12.57
C GLY A 295 32.22 23.56 -13.16
N ALA A 296 32.49 23.90 -14.42
CA ALA A 296 31.82 25.02 -15.11
C ALA A 296 30.29 24.88 -15.15
N ARG A 297 29.80 23.67 -15.35
CA ARG A 297 28.34 23.38 -15.35
C ARG A 297 27.71 23.57 -13.96
N GLY A 298 28.41 23.14 -12.91
CA GLY A 298 27.97 23.35 -11.52
C GLY A 298 27.91 24.83 -11.13
N SER A 299 28.81 25.66 -11.71
CA SER A 299 28.84 27.10 -11.46
C SER A 299 27.64 27.85 -12.10
N GLU A 300 26.87 27.24 -12.96
CA GLU A 300 25.62 27.80 -13.51
C GLU A 300 24.44 27.72 -12.48
N VAL A 301 24.60 27.03 -11.36
CA VAL A 301 23.56 26.94 -10.29
C VAL A 301 23.57 28.27 -9.51
N VAL A 302 22.44 28.96 -9.56
CA VAL A 302 22.22 30.23 -8.87
C VAL A 302 21.13 30.03 -7.80
N THR A 303 21.44 30.36 -6.55
CA THR A 303 20.51 30.24 -5.43
C THR A 303 19.91 31.60 -5.05
N ARG A 304 18.59 31.61 -4.80
CA ARG A 304 17.82 32.74 -4.25
C ARG A 304 16.99 32.24 -3.10
N LEU A 305 17.50 32.39 -1.88
CA LEU A 305 16.97 31.79 -0.67
C LEU A 305 16.41 32.85 0.26
N ASP A 306 15.09 32.91 0.40
CA ASP A 306 14.45 33.67 1.46
C ASP A 306 14.49 32.86 2.76
N PRO A 307 14.46 33.49 3.93
CA PRO A 307 14.34 32.80 5.20
C PRO A 307 13.02 32.04 5.27
N VAL A 308 13.09 30.72 5.40
CA VAL A 308 11.92 29.84 5.51
C VAL A 308 12.11 28.96 6.73
N PRO A 309 11.08 28.80 7.59
CA PRO A 309 11.14 27.86 8.69
C PRO A 309 11.43 26.44 8.24
N ALA A 310 11.94 25.60 9.14
CA ALA A 310 12.22 24.20 8.85
C ALA A 310 10.96 23.47 8.37
N VAL A 311 11.14 22.42 7.58
CA VAL A 311 10.09 21.49 7.17
C VAL A 311 10.25 20.17 7.93
N LYS A 312 9.16 19.46 8.21
CA LYS A 312 9.25 18.07 8.65
C LYS A 312 9.68 17.21 7.48
N GLY A 313 10.85 16.59 7.56
CA GLY A 313 11.43 15.91 6.42
C GLY A 313 12.38 14.77 6.79
N ASP A 314 12.67 13.97 5.78
CA ASP A 314 13.72 12.97 5.75
C ASP A 314 14.89 13.58 4.97
N TYR A 315 15.95 14.00 5.66
CA TYR A 315 17.08 14.71 5.04
C TYR A 315 17.66 13.95 3.84
N PRO A 316 18.01 12.67 3.90
CA PRO A 316 18.49 11.90 2.76
C PRO A 316 17.54 11.94 1.55
N ARG A 317 16.22 11.85 1.78
CA ARG A 317 15.23 11.86 0.71
C ARG A 317 15.06 13.24 0.09
N LEU A 318 15.02 14.30 0.91
CA LEU A 318 14.98 15.68 0.40
C LEU A 318 16.25 16.04 -0.36
N SER A 319 17.41 15.58 0.09
CA SER A 319 18.66 15.71 -0.66
C SER A 319 18.58 14.99 -2.02
N GLN A 320 18.09 13.75 -2.06
CA GLN A 320 17.89 13.01 -3.30
C GLN A 320 16.91 13.71 -4.26
N LEU A 321 15.82 14.28 -3.74
CA LEU A 321 14.88 15.09 -4.51
C LEU A 321 15.56 16.26 -5.18
N LEU A 322 16.37 17.02 -4.42
CA LEU A 322 17.11 18.17 -4.94
C LEU A 322 18.12 17.76 -6.02
N HIS A 323 18.90 16.70 -5.79
CA HIS A 323 19.85 16.18 -6.78
C HIS A 323 19.16 15.79 -8.09
N ASN A 324 17.99 15.14 -8.01
CA ASN A 324 17.23 14.75 -9.19
C ASN A 324 16.72 15.95 -9.98
N ILE A 325 16.20 16.99 -9.30
CA ILE A 325 15.63 18.14 -10.00
C ILE A 325 16.73 19.04 -10.56
N VAL A 326 17.74 19.39 -9.73
CA VAL A 326 18.84 20.26 -10.14
C VAL A 326 19.70 19.55 -11.19
N GLY A 327 19.94 18.25 -11.02
CA GLY A 327 20.64 17.43 -12.02
C GLY A 327 19.90 17.40 -13.36
N ASN A 328 18.57 17.30 -13.36
CA ASN A 328 17.77 17.39 -14.58
C ASN A 328 17.86 18.80 -15.21
N ALA A 329 17.76 19.85 -14.42
CA ALA A 329 17.88 21.24 -14.90
C ALA A 329 19.25 21.51 -15.54
N LEU A 330 20.34 21.04 -14.92
CA LEU A 330 21.68 21.12 -15.49
C LEU A 330 21.84 20.30 -16.77
N LYS A 331 21.20 19.13 -16.82
CA LYS A 331 21.30 18.17 -17.93
C LYS A 331 20.54 18.63 -19.17
N TYR A 332 19.35 19.19 -19.01
CA TYR A 332 18.44 19.58 -20.09
C TYR A 332 18.43 21.10 -20.35
N GLY A 333 18.93 21.89 -19.39
CA GLY A 333 19.15 23.32 -19.56
C GLY A 333 20.23 23.62 -20.59
N ARG A 334 20.15 24.78 -21.21
CA ARG A 334 21.16 25.26 -22.18
C ARG A 334 22.46 25.54 -21.47
N ALA A 335 23.59 25.09 -22.03
CA ALA A 335 24.89 25.39 -21.49
C ALA A 335 25.17 26.92 -21.52
N GLY A 336 25.76 27.47 -20.46
CA GLY A 336 26.01 28.88 -20.31
C GLY A 336 24.80 29.69 -19.80
N THR A 337 23.68 29.04 -19.48
CA THR A 337 22.51 29.71 -18.86
C THR A 337 22.35 29.28 -17.40
N PRO A 338 21.80 30.16 -16.53
CA PRO A 338 21.66 29.83 -15.12
C PRO A 338 20.56 28.79 -14.85
N VAL A 339 20.85 27.86 -13.94
CA VAL A 339 19.85 27.04 -13.26
C VAL A 339 19.52 27.71 -11.93
N THR A 340 18.34 28.31 -11.84
CA THR A 340 17.95 29.10 -10.67
C THR A 340 17.17 28.23 -9.68
N ILE A 341 17.68 28.14 -8.44
CA ILE A 341 16.98 27.52 -7.31
C ILE A 341 16.43 28.66 -6.44
N ARG A 342 15.11 28.73 -6.31
CA ARG A 342 14.42 29.72 -5.47
C ARG A 342 13.73 29.02 -4.32
N LEU A 343 13.95 29.50 -3.10
CA LEU A 343 13.24 29.10 -1.90
C LEU A 343 12.48 30.30 -1.35
N THR A 344 11.18 30.17 -1.16
CA THR A 344 10.31 31.21 -0.60
C THR A 344 9.28 30.59 0.33
N ARG A 345 8.69 31.37 1.22
CA ARG A 345 7.54 30.96 2.03
C ARG A 345 6.23 31.27 1.27
N ASP A 346 5.33 30.31 1.23
CA ASP A 346 3.99 30.44 0.65
C ASP A 346 2.95 29.98 1.69
N GLY A 347 2.49 30.94 2.50
CA GLY A 347 1.61 30.64 3.63
C GLY A 347 2.25 29.69 4.65
N GLN A 348 1.69 28.49 4.79
CA GLN A 348 2.20 27.42 5.65
C GLN A 348 3.04 26.39 4.87
N MET A 349 3.51 26.75 3.68
CA MET A 349 4.34 25.90 2.84
C MET A 349 5.69 26.57 2.55
N ALA A 350 6.73 25.75 2.46
CA ALA A 350 7.97 26.11 1.82
C ALA A 350 7.81 25.87 0.31
N ARG A 351 8.02 26.90 -0.50
CA ARG A 351 7.99 26.83 -1.96
C ARG A 351 9.41 26.81 -2.50
N LEU A 352 9.78 25.65 -3.03
CA LEU A 352 11.04 25.43 -3.76
C LEU A 352 10.75 25.41 -5.25
N ALA A 353 11.41 26.24 -6.02
CA ALA A 353 11.31 26.27 -7.48
C ALA A 353 12.70 26.14 -8.09
N VAL A 354 12.86 25.23 -9.04
CA VAL A 354 14.07 25.06 -9.84
C VAL A 354 13.73 25.36 -11.31
N THR A 355 14.41 26.35 -11.88
CA THR A 355 14.14 26.83 -13.24
C THR A 355 15.40 26.68 -14.08
N ASP A 356 15.25 26.12 -15.28
CA ASP A 356 16.26 26.07 -16.33
C ASP A 356 15.81 26.86 -17.58
N GLU A 357 16.77 27.22 -18.42
CA GLU A 357 16.56 27.86 -19.72
C GLU A 357 16.87 26.88 -20.87
N GLY A 358 16.30 25.67 -20.78
CA GLY A 358 16.48 24.62 -21.77
C GLY A 358 15.53 24.73 -22.97
N GLU A 359 15.43 23.62 -23.70
CA GLU A 359 14.53 23.52 -24.87
C GLU A 359 13.04 23.50 -24.48
N GLY A 360 12.75 23.34 -23.18
CA GLY A 360 11.39 23.14 -22.71
C GLY A 360 10.80 21.80 -23.13
N ILE A 361 9.57 21.57 -22.71
CA ILE A 361 8.87 20.29 -22.87
C ILE A 361 7.49 20.57 -23.51
N PRO A 362 7.12 19.85 -24.58
CA PRO A 362 5.79 19.96 -25.18
C PRO A 362 4.69 19.60 -24.18
N PRO A 363 3.53 20.30 -24.20
CA PRO A 363 2.45 20.13 -23.22
C PRO A 363 1.91 18.71 -23.11
N GLU A 364 1.87 17.96 -24.20
CA GLU A 364 1.41 16.56 -24.24
C GLU A 364 2.24 15.60 -23.40
N HIS A 365 3.51 15.94 -23.11
CA HIS A 365 4.39 15.14 -22.30
C HIS A 365 4.33 15.47 -20.79
N LEU A 366 3.87 16.69 -20.42
CA LEU A 366 3.89 17.16 -19.02
C LEU A 366 3.17 16.22 -18.05
N PRO A 367 1.97 15.70 -18.33
CA PRO A 367 1.26 14.80 -17.44
C PRO A 367 2.00 13.47 -17.17
N ARG A 368 2.86 13.08 -18.11
CA ARG A 368 3.54 11.79 -18.12
C ARG A 368 4.94 11.81 -17.53
N LEU A 369 5.52 13.00 -17.31
CA LEU A 369 6.90 13.14 -16.84
C LEU A 369 7.20 12.44 -15.51
N THR A 370 6.19 12.24 -14.70
CA THR A 370 6.30 11.53 -13.42
C THR A 370 5.99 10.03 -13.51
N GLU A 371 5.67 9.52 -14.71
CA GLU A 371 5.54 8.08 -14.94
C GLU A 371 6.94 7.44 -14.90
N ARG A 372 7.02 6.21 -14.39
CA ARG A 372 8.30 5.47 -14.31
C ARG A 372 8.79 5.13 -15.70
N PHE A 373 10.10 5.32 -15.95
CA PHE A 373 10.79 5.10 -17.23
C PHE A 373 10.33 5.98 -18.38
N TYR A 374 9.45 6.96 -18.10
CA TYR A 374 9.01 7.86 -19.15
C TYR A 374 10.13 8.85 -19.56
N ARG A 375 10.26 9.07 -20.86
CA ARG A 375 11.21 10.00 -21.48
C ARG A 375 10.56 10.63 -22.71
N VAL A 376 10.72 11.93 -22.87
CA VAL A 376 10.23 12.69 -24.05
C VAL A 376 10.97 12.22 -25.30
N ASP A 377 12.30 12.10 -25.22
CA ASP A 377 13.19 11.53 -26.25
C ASP A 377 14.04 10.44 -25.61
N SER A 378 13.79 9.20 -26.01
CA SER A 378 14.50 8.03 -25.45
C SER A 378 15.95 7.96 -25.89
N GLY A 379 16.28 8.40 -27.13
CA GLY A 379 17.63 8.37 -27.67
C GLY A 379 18.54 9.38 -26.98
N ARG A 380 18.14 10.64 -27.00
CA ARG A 380 18.88 11.75 -26.37
C ARG A 380 18.99 11.58 -24.86
N SER A 381 17.92 11.18 -24.21
CA SER A 381 17.93 10.95 -22.76
C SER A 381 18.86 9.81 -22.36
N ARG A 382 19.00 8.76 -23.19
CA ARG A 382 20.00 7.69 -22.99
C ARG A 382 21.41 8.22 -23.12
N ALA A 383 21.71 8.95 -24.17
CA ALA A 383 23.04 9.54 -24.39
C ALA A 383 23.47 10.43 -23.20
N LEU A 384 22.52 11.09 -22.56
CA LEU A 384 22.74 11.90 -21.37
C LEU A 384 22.66 11.11 -20.04
N GLY A 385 22.58 9.77 -20.06
CA GLY A 385 22.56 8.92 -18.87
C GLY A 385 21.28 9.01 -18.03
N GLY A 386 20.11 9.34 -18.63
CA GLY A 386 18.84 9.37 -17.93
C GLY A 386 18.26 7.99 -17.70
N THR A 387 17.77 7.69 -16.49
CA THR A 387 17.08 6.45 -16.14
C THR A 387 15.59 6.50 -16.42
N GLY A 388 14.98 7.70 -16.46
CA GLY A 388 13.53 7.89 -16.51
C GLY A 388 12.84 7.65 -15.16
N LEU A 389 13.61 7.49 -14.09
CA LEU A 389 13.09 7.28 -12.74
C LEU A 389 13.17 8.53 -11.84
N GLY A 390 14.05 9.47 -12.14
CA GLY A 390 14.33 10.62 -11.28
C GLY A 390 13.09 11.43 -10.89
N LEU A 391 12.24 11.82 -11.85
CA LEU A 391 11.02 12.60 -11.54
C LEU A 391 9.94 11.76 -10.86
N SER A 392 9.86 10.45 -11.11
CA SER A 392 8.97 9.56 -10.35
C SER A 392 9.41 9.41 -8.89
N ILE A 393 10.73 9.34 -8.64
CA ILE A 393 11.31 9.36 -7.29
C ILE A 393 10.96 10.69 -6.59
N VAL A 394 11.15 11.83 -7.28
CA VAL A 394 10.78 13.15 -6.74
C VAL A 394 9.32 13.19 -6.33
N LYS A 395 8.41 12.73 -7.20
CA LYS A 395 6.97 12.68 -6.91
C LYS A 395 6.67 11.88 -5.64
N HIS A 396 7.22 10.68 -5.50
CA HIS A 396 7.00 9.84 -4.33
C HIS A 396 7.58 10.45 -3.04
N ILE A 397 8.75 11.11 -3.14
CA ILE A 397 9.32 11.84 -1.99
C ILE A 397 8.37 12.97 -1.58
N VAL A 398 7.87 13.77 -2.54
CA VAL A 398 6.95 14.89 -2.28
C VAL A 398 5.65 14.39 -1.65
N GLU A 399 5.07 13.31 -2.20
CA GLU A 399 3.84 12.69 -1.65
C GLU A 399 4.04 12.21 -0.21
N ARG A 400 5.18 11.56 0.09
CA ARG A 400 5.53 11.11 1.45
C ARG A 400 5.65 12.28 2.44
N HIS A 401 6.10 13.44 1.96
CA HIS A 401 6.20 14.68 2.74
C HIS A 401 4.91 15.50 2.75
N ARG A 402 3.77 14.93 2.27
CA ARG A 402 2.48 15.64 2.13
C ARG A 402 2.58 16.94 1.34
N GLY A 403 3.57 17.01 0.45
CA GLY A 403 3.81 18.13 -0.43
C GLY A 403 3.00 18.06 -1.72
N ARG A 404 3.23 19.05 -2.57
CA ARG A 404 2.72 19.11 -3.94
C ARG A 404 3.83 19.43 -4.91
N MET A 405 3.76 18.89 -6.11
CA MET A 405 4.72 19.15 -7.19
C MET A 405 3.96 19.61 -8.42
N ASP A 406 4.47 20.65 -9.06
CA ASP A 406 3.98 21.17 -10.31
C ASP A 406 5.14 21.35 -11.30
N ILE A 407 4.91 21.12 -12.59
CA ILE A 407 5.89 21.28 -13.66
C ILE A 407 5.30 22.20 -14.72
N HIS A 408 5.91 23.35 -14.87
CA HIS A 408 5.59 24.31 -15.92
C HIS A 408 6.71 24.36 -16.93
N SER A 409 6.40 24.21 -18.22
CA SER A 409 7.41 24.25 -19.27
C SER A 409 6.85 24.90 -20.53
N ILE A 410 7.70 25.71 -21.16
CA ILE A 410 7.39 26.37 -22.43
C ILE A 410 8.47 25.97 -23.43
N PRO A 411 8.11 25.31 -24.55
CA PRO A 411 9.06 24.95 -25.60
C PRO A 411 9.88 26.16 -26.07
N GLY A 412 11.20 26.01 -26.17
CA GLY A 412 12.15 27.05 -26.55
C GLY A 412 12.57 28.01 -25.43
N THR A 413 11.86 27.98 -24.27
CA THR A 413 12.11 28.90 -23.13
C THR A 413 12.78 28.21 -21.96
N GLY A 414 12.27 27.04 -21.56
CA GLY A 414 12.79 26.27 -20.41
C GLY A 414 11.72 25.61 -19.56
N THR A 415 12.14 25.08 -18.41
CA THR A 415 11.27 24.34 -17.49
C THR A 415 11.43 24.86 -16.07
N THR A 416 10.33 24.93 -15.34
CA THR A 416 10.28 25.20 -13.89
C THR A 416 9.60 24.06 -13.19
N VAL A 417 10.29 23.42 -12.25
CA VAL A 417 9.75 22.45 -11.33
C VAL A 417 9.52 23.13 -9.99
N THR A 418 8.28 23.18 -9.53
CA THR A 418 7.87 23.78 -8.25
C THR A 418 7.44 22.69 -7.27
N ILE A 419 7.96 22.75 -6.04
CA ILE A 419 7.62 21.87 -4.96
C ILE A 419 7.14 22.69 -3.78
N LEU A 420 6.03 22.27 -3.19
CA LEU A 420 5.47 22.84 -1.97
C LEU A 420 5.59 21.79 -0.86
N LEU A 421 6.27 22.12 0.23
CA LEU A 421 6.41 21.24 1.40
C LEU A 421 5.81 21.94 2.63
N PRO A 422 5.03 21.23 3.49
CA PRO A 422 4.49 21.79 4.70
C PRO A 422 5.62 22.24 5.65
N LEU A 423 5.48 23.45 6.20
CA LEU A 423 6.37 23.93 7.25
C LEU A 423 6.14 23.13 8.54
N ASP A 424 7.18 22.99 9.35
CA ASP A 424 7.02 22.45 10.69
C ASP A 424 6.20 23.42 11.55
N SER A 425 5.03 22.99 12.01
CA SER A 425 4.15 23.79 12.84
C SER A 425 4.68 24.02 14.27
N ALA A 426 5.81 23.39 14.62
CA ALA A 426 6.45 23.50 15.91
C ALA A 426 7.65 24.48 15.91
N ALA A 427 7.97 25.11 14.78
CA ALA A 427 9.08 26.06 14.62
C ALA A 427 8.61 27.52 14.67
#